data_5edabfe8ed836595be353e3c23facaeb
#
_entry.id   5edabfe8ed836595be353e3c23facaeb
#
_cell.length_a   1.000
_cell.length_b   1.000
_cell.length_c   1.000
_cell.angle_alpha   90.00
_cell.angle_beta   90.00
_cell.angle_gamma   90.00
#
_symmetry.space_group_name_H-M   'P 1'
#
loop_
_entity.id
_entity.type
_entity.pdbx_description
1 polymer ?
#
loop_
_entity_poly.entity_id
_entity_poly.type
_entity_poly.pdbx_seq_one_letter_code
_entity_poly.pdbx_strand_id
1 'polypeptide(L)'
;MATLEELTVEATAEIEAAKPLYKQVNNERLEFTDADYDQAITDLANSKWDTQQFGYIQARQEAYGSIADQLDMQYWDGVNGTTTWADHIAQVKSDNPKPE
;
A
#
# COMPACT_ATOMS: atom_id res chain seq x y z
N MET A 1 -8.25 -7.97 -8.57
CA MET A 1 -7.67 -6.64 -8.29
C MET A 1 -8.51 -5.57 -8.94
N ALA A 2 -8.73 -4.46 -8.25
CA ALA A 2 -9.51 -3.35 -8.79
C ALA A 2 -8.71 -2.62 -9.89
N THR A 3 -9.40 -2.20 -10.94
CA THR A 3 -8.82 -1.35 -11.98
C THR A 3 -8.74 0.09 -11.49
N LEU A 4 -7.96 0.91 -12.17
CA LEU A 4 -7.89 2.34 -11.83
C LEU A 4 -9.28 3.00 -11.94
N GLU A 5 -10.10 2.58 -12.91
CA GLU A 5 -11.47 3.08 -13.05
C GLU A 5 -12.33 2.73 -11.85
N GLU A 6 -12.23 1.49 -11.36
CA GLU A 6 -12.96 1.05 -10.16
C GLU A 6 -12.50 1.84 -8.92
N LEU A 7 -11.20 2.07 -8.79
CA LEU A 7 -10.64 2.86 -7.69
C LEU A 7 -11.05 4.33 -7.79
N THR A 8 -11.21 4.86 -9.00
CA THR A 8 -11.70 6.22 -9.21
C THR A 8 -13.16 6.34 -8.76
N VAL A 9 -14.01 5.35 -9.06
CA VAL A 9 -15.39 5.32 -8.57
C VAL A 9 -15.43 5.29 -7.04
N GLU A 10 -14.59 4.47 -6.43
CA GLU A 10 -14.46 4.37 -4.98
C GLU A 10 -14.01 5.70 -4.37
N ALA A 11 -12.98 6.32 -4.95
CA ALA A 11 -12.47 7.63 -4.51
C ALA A 11 -13.54 8.71 -4.65
N THR A 12 -14.32 8.71 -5.73
CA THR A 12 -15.41 9.64 -5.94
C THR A 12 -16.44 9.51 -4.80
N ALA A 13 -16.83 8.30 -4.46
CA ALA A 13 -17.78 8.06 -3.37
C ALA A 13 -17.27 8.56 -2.03
N GLU A 14 -15.98 8.32 -1.74
CA GLU A 14 -15.36 8.76 -0.49
C GLU A 14 -15.29 10.29 -0.40
N ILE A 15 -14.92 10.96 -1.49
CA ILE A 15 -14.84 12.44 -1.52
C ILE A 15 -16.25 13.03 -1.42
N GLU A 16 -17.24 12.46 -2.11
CA GLU A 16 -18.64 12.93 -2.00
C GLU A 16 -19.16 12.80 -0.57
N ALA A 17 -18.83 11.71 0.11
CA ALA A 17 -19.22 11.50 1.51
C ALA A 17 -18.54 12.48 2.46
N ALA A 18 -17.38 13.01 2.09
CA ALA A 18 -16.59 13.94 2.91
C ALA A 18 -16.96 15.42 2.67
N LYS A 19 -17.79 15.71 1.67
CA LYS A 19 -18.19 17.11 1.37
C LYS A 19 -18.99 17.73 2.52
N PRO A 20 -18.85 19.05 2.75
CA PRO A 20 -17.98 19.98 2.03
C PRO A 20 -16.53 19.91 2.54
N LEU A 21 -15.57 20.12 1.62
CA LEU A 21 -14.15 20.21 1.95
C LEU A 21 -13.67 21.65 1.77
N TYR A 22 -12.65 22.01 2.51
CA TYR A 22 -12.13 23.39 2.55
C TYR A 22 -10.63 23.37 2.41
N LYS A 23 -10.09 24.45 1.84
CA LYS A 23 -8.65 24.68 1.77
C LYS A 23 -8.34 26.03 2.41
N GLN A 24 -7.11 26.21 2.82
CA GLN A 24 -6.67 27.47 3.40
C GLN A 24 -5.71 28.16 2.42
N VAL A 25 -6.04 29.38 2.04
CA VAL A 25 -5.25 30.23 1.15
C VAL A 25 -5.10 31.61 1.79
N ASN A 26 -3.86 32.04 2.03
CA ASN A 26 -3.58 33.34 2.63
C ASN A 26 -4.36 33.60 3.92
N ASN A 27 -4.46 32.60 4.79
CA ASN A 27 -5.20 32.64 6.06
C ASN A 27 -6.72 32.70 5.91
N GLU A 28 -7.24 32.51 4.71
CA GLU A 28 -8.68 32.39 4.47
C GLU A 28 -9.05 30.92 4.26
N ARG A 29 -10.18 30.52 4.85
CA ARG A 29 -10.76 29.20 4.65
C ARG A 29 -11.72 29.27 3.49
N LEU A 30 -11.39 28.60 2.40
CA LEU A 30 -12.20 28.59 1.18
C LEU A 30 -12.74 27.20 0.92
N GLU A 31 -14.00 27.10 0.51
CA GLU A 31 -14.58 25.82 0.09
C GLU A 31 -13.91 25.35 -1.21
N PHE A 32 -13.75 24.04 -1.35
CA PHE A 32 -13.23 23.44 -2.58
C PHE A 32 -14.12 23.82 -3.78
N THR A 33 -13.48 24.16 -4.89
CA THR A 33 -14.14 24.32 -6.17
C THR A 33 -14.33 22.95 -6.82
N ASP A 34 -15.08 22.86 -7.91
CA ASP A 34 -15.25 21.64 -8.68
C ASP A 34 -13.89 21.09 -9.13
N ALA A 35 -12.98 21.96 -9.57
CA ALA A 35 -11.63 21.56 -9.96
C ALA A 35 -10.84 21.00 -8.77
N ASP A 36 -11.00 21.55 -7.56
CA ASP A 36 -10.36 21.03 -6.36
C ASP A 36 -10.88 19.64 -6.02
N TYR A 37 -12.18 19.40 -6.14
CA TYR A 37 -12.77 18.09 -5.91
C TYR A 37 -12.27 17.07 -6.94
N ASP A 38 -12.22 17.45 -8.22
CA ASP A 38 -11.72 16.57 -9.28
C ASP A 38 -10.27 16.16 -9.02
N GLN A 39 -9.44 17.11 -8.60
CA GLN A 39 -8.05 16.83 -8.26
C GLN A 39 -7.93 15.90 -7.05
N ALA A 40 -8.75 16.13 -6.02
CA ALA A 40 -8.76 15.27 -4.83
C ALA A 40 -9.16 13.84 -5.18
N ILE A 41 -10.15 13.67 -6.06
CA ILE A 41 -10.56 12.33 -6.52
C ILE A 41 -9.43 11.66 -7.28
N THR A 42 -8.77 12.36 -8.18
CA THR A 42 -7.64 11.82 -8.95
C THR A 42 -6.50 11.42 -8.04
N ASP A 43 -6.13 12.28 -7.09
CA ASP A 43 -5.04 12.01 -6.15
C ASP A 43 -5.35 10.81 -5.27
N LEU A 44 -6.58 10.70 -4.77
CA LEU A 44 -7.00 9.57 -3.94
C LEU A 44 -7.01 8.26 -4.75
N ALA A 45 -7.53 8.30 -5.97
CA ALA A 45 -7.54 7.12 -6.84
C ALA A 45 -6.12 6.64 -7.15
N ASN A 46 -5.21 7.56 -7.44
CA ASN A 46 -3.80 7.23 -7.70
C ASN A 46 -3.11 6.67 -6.46
N SER A 47 -3.40 7.23 -5.29
CA SER A 47 -2.89 6.72 -4.02
C SER A 47 -3.36 5.28 -3.75
N LYS A 48 -4.63 5.00 -3.99
CA LYS A 48 -5.20 3.65 -3.86
C LYS A 48 -4.55 2.68 -4.84
N TRP A 49 -4.33 3.13 -6.08
CA TRP A 49 -3.67 2.34 -7.12
C TRP A 49 -2.25 1.98 -6.72
N ASP A 50 -1.46 2.96 -6.26
CA ASP A 50 -0.09 2.74 -5.82
C ASP A 50 -0.03 1.77 -4.64
N THR A 51 -0.94 1.92 -3.67
CA THR A 51 -1.02 1.00 -2.54
C THR A 51 -1.32 -0.43 -3.01
N GLN A 52 -2.25 -0.58 -3.96
CA GLN A 52 -2.59 -1.88 -4.51
C GLN A 52 -1.41 -2.51 -5.25
N GLN A 53 -0.68 -1.72 -6.05
CA GLN A 53 0.42 -2.24 -6.87
C GLN A 53 1.69 -2.51 -6.07
N PHE A 54 1.99 -1.71 -5.07
CA PHE A 54 3.29 -1.71 -4.40
C PHE A 54 3.24 -1.99 -2.89
N GLY A 55 2.05 -2.02 -2.29
CA GLY A 55 1.91 -2.25 -0.85
C GLY A 55 2.49 -3.60 -0.40
N TYR A 56 2.50 -4.60 -1.26
CA TYR A 56 3.07 -5.90 -0.95
C TYR A 56 4.57 -5.82 -0.63
N ILE A 57 5.28 -4.85 -1.22
CA ILE A 57 6.73 -4.69 -1.01
C ILE A 57 7.01 -4.36 0.45
N GLN A 58 6.32 -3.37 0.99
CA GLN A 58 6.47 -2.98 2.39
C GLN A 58 6.02 -4.10 3.34
N ALA A 59 4.87 -4.72 3.04
CA ALA A 59 4.37 -5.83 3.84
C ALA A 59 5.34 -7.00 3.89
N ARG A 60 5.97 -7.32 2.76
CA ARG A 60 6.99 -8.37 2.69
C ARG A 60 8.24 -7.98 3.49
N GLN A 61 8.71 -6.74 3.37
CA GLN A 61 9.88 -6.26 4.11
C GLN A 61 9.68 -6.40 5.62
N GLU A 62 8.52 -6.00 6.12
CA GLU A 62 8.18 -6.12 7.53
C GLU A 62 8.09 -7.59 7.98
N ALA A 63 7.50 -8.43 7.15
CA ALA A 63 7.29 -9.84 7.48
C ALA A 63 8.57 -10.68 7.40
N TYR A 64 9.52 -10.30 6.53
CA TYR A 64 10.80 -11.02 6.43
C TYR A 64 11.63 -10.92 7.72
N GLY A 65 11.49 -9.84 8.46
CA GLY A 65 12.31 -9.58 9.64
C GLY A 65 13.66 -8.96 9.27
N SER A 66 14.53 -8.82 10.26
CA SER A 66 15.84 -8.18 10.04
C SER A 66 16.76 -9.07 9.20
N ILE A 67 17.73 -8.44 8.55
CA ILE A 67 18.75 -9.16 7.79
C ILE A 67 19.56 -10.05 8.72
N ALA A 68 19.84 -9.58 9.95
CA ALA A 68 20.58 -10.36 10.95
C ALA A 68 19.84 -11.65 11.30
N ASP A 69 18.53 -11.57 11.53
CA ASP A 69 17.70 -12.75 11.82
C ASP A 69 17.66 -13.72 10.66
N GLN A 70 17.57 -13.21 9.43
CA GLN A 70 17.57 -14.03 8.23
C GLN A 70 18.92 -14.74 8.03
N LEU A 71 20.03 -14.07 8.29
CA LEU A 71 21.35 -14.66 8.22
C LEU A 71 21.52 -15.77 9.28
N ASP A 72 20.98 -15.56 10.48
CA ASP A 72 20.97 -16.59 11.51
C ASP A 72 20.17 -17.84 11.06
N MET A 73 19.02 -17.63 10.45
CA MET A 73 18.21 -18.74 9.88
C MET A 73 19.04 -19.53 8.86
N GLN A 74 19.72 -18.84 7.95
CA GLN A 74 20.56 -19.49 6.94
C GLN A 74 21.71 -20.28 7.58
N TYR A 75 22.36 -19.71 8.56
CA TYR A 75 23.46 -20.38 9.27
C TYR A 75 22.97 -21.68 9.93
N TRP A 76 21.88 -21.60 10.70
CA TRP A 76 21.35 -22.77 11.41
C TRP A 76 20.76 -23.81 10.45
N ASP A 77 20.20 -23.39 9.32
CA ASP A 77 19.76 -24.32 8.28
C ASP A 77 20.93 -25.13 7.72
N GLY A 78 22.08 -24.47 7.52
CA GLY A 78 23.30 -25.15 7.08
C GLY A 78 23.81 -26.15 8.10
N VAL A 79 23.78 -25.78 9.39
CA VAL A 79 24.24 -26.63 10.49
C VAL A 79 23.31 -27.85 10.70
N ASN A 80 21.99 -27.61 10.65
CA ASN A 80 20.98 -28.61 10.99
C ASN A 80 20.42 -29.38 9.78
N GLY A 81 20.76 -28.94 8.56
CA GLY A 81 20.22 -29.54 7.34
C GLY A 81 18.74 -29.27 7.16
N THR A 82 18.28 -28.08 7.59
CA THR A 82 16.87 -27.69 7.53
C THR A 82 16.64 -26.63 6.46
N THR A 83 15.36 -26.26 6.22
CA THR A 83 14.96 -25.26 5.22
C THR A 83 14.10 -24.15 5.83
N THR A 84 14.32 -23.81 7.10
CA THR A 84 13.48 -22.84 7.81
C THR A 84 13.46 -21.47 7.14
N TRP A 85 14.62 -20.99 6.67
CA TRP A 85 14.70 -19.70 5.98
C TRP A 85 13.93 -19.71 4.65
N ALA A 86 14.13 -20.73 3.81
CA ALA A 86 13.43 -20.84 2.53
C ALA A 86 11.91 -20.95 2.75
N ASP A 87 11.49 -21.71 3.74
CA ASP A 87 10.07 -21.86 4.09
C ASP A 87 9.48 -20.55 4.59
N HIS A 88 10.22 -19.80 5.40
CA HIS A 88 9.81 -18.49 5.89
C HIS A 88 9.62 -17.50 4.73
N ILE A 89 10.57 -17.43 3.81
CA ILE A 89 10.50 -16.55 2.64
C ILE A 89 9.29 -16.93 1.77
N ALA A 90 9.08 -18.21 1.52
CA ALA A 90 7.95 -18.70 0.73
C ALA A 90 6.62 -18.33 1.40
N GLN A 91 6.53 -18.48 2.73
CA GLN A 91 5.33 -18.13 3.48
C GLN A 91 5.02 -16.63 3.39
N VAL A 92 6.04 -15.78 3.55
CA VAL A 92 5.87 -14.32 3.45
C VAL A 92 5.36 -13.93 2.06
N LYS A 93 5.92 -14.51 1.01
CA LYS A 93 5.48 -14.25 -0.36
C LYS A 93 4.05 -14.72 -0.62
N SER A 94 3.66 -15.86 -0.02
CA SER A 94 2.31 -16.38 -0.13
C SER A 94 1.30 -15.51 0.60
N ASP A 95 1.66 -15.00 1.79
CA ASP A 95 0.79 -14.15 2.61
C ASP A 95 0.65 -12.73 2.04
N ASN A 96 1.65 -12.27 1.28
CA ASN A 96 1.70 -10.93 0.72
C ASN A 96 1.96 -11.02 -0.80
N PRO A 97 0.98 -11.49 -1.58
CA PRO A 97 1.20 -11.77 -2.99
C PRO A 97 1.42 -10.50 -3.80
N LYS A 98 2.25 -10.62 -4.83
CA LYS A 98 2.45 -9.57 -5.81
C LYS A 98 1.18 -9.43 -6.66
N PRO A 99 0.70 -8.21 -6.95
CA PRO A 99 -0.45 -8.02 -7.83
C PRO A 99 -0.19 -8.59 -9.23
N GLU A 100 -1.23 -9.12 -9.81
CA GLU A 100 -1.19 -9.63 -11.18
C GLU A 100 -1.30 -8.50 -12.22
#